data_ef792ee175eced9b541e06508cf865ca
#
_entry.id   ef792ee175eced9b541e06508cf865ca
#
_cell.length_a   1.000
_cell.length_b   1.000
_cell.length_c   1.000
_cell.angle_alpha   90.00
_cell.angle_beta   90.00
_cell.angle_gamma   90.00
#
_symmetry.space_group_name_H-M   'P 1'
#
loop_
_entity.id
_entity.type
_entity.pdbx_description
1 polymer ?
#
loop_
_entity_poly.entity_id
_entity_poly.type
_entity_poly.pdbx_seq_one_letter_code
_entity_poly.pdbx_strand_id
1 'polypeptide(L)'
;DVFLVSSGVESNVYICNYCIEQAGSIWRSEIENNKKKAIMAMNKDLLLKKPTEIKSFLDQYVIGQEATKKVLSVAVYNHYKRLLQERDEHEVEIQKSNIVMVGQTGTGKTLMARTIAQMLNVPLAIVDATVFTEAGYVGEDVESILTRLLQAADYDVDRAERGIVFIDEIDKIARKGDNPSITRDVSGEGVQHALLKLLEGSIVNVPPKGGRKHPDQKYIEVNTEHILFIAGGAFDGIEQIIAKRMNRQAVGYNTSKETRVDDKNLLQYVTHKDLKDFGLIPEIIGRLPVL
;
A
#
# COMPACT_ATOMS: atom_id res chain seq x y z
N ASP A 1 -29.30 7.60 -39.71
CA ASP A 1 -28.00 7.37 -40.36
C ASP A 1 -27.67 5.88 -40.31
N VAL A 2 -27.13 5.35 -41.39
CA VAL A 2 -26.78 3.94 -41.56
C VAL A 2 -25.26 3.87 -41.73
N PHE A 3 -24.59 3.05 -40.94
CA PHE A 3 -23.15 2.86 -41.06
C PHE A 3 -22.84 1.56 -41.81
N LEU A 4 -21.85 1.63 -42.72
CA LEU A 4 -21.34 0.50 -43.48
C LEU A 4 -20.27 -0.22 -42.64
N VAL A 5 -20.51 -1.50 -42.33
CA VAL A 5 -19.48 -2.37 -41.74
C VAL A 5 -18.98 -3.31 -42.80
N SER A 6 -17.75 -3.12 -43.27
CA SER A 6 -17.08 -4.01 -44.21
C SER A 6 -16.50 -5.20 -43.44
N SER A 7 -17.12 -6.35 -43.51
CA SER A 7 -16.44 -7.62 -43.25
C SER A 7 -15.87 -8.09 -44.59
N GLY A 8 -14.59 -8.44 -44.68
CA GLY A 8 -13.86 -8.76 -45.93
C GLY A 8 -14.36 -9.93 -46.81
N VAL A 9 -15.65 -10.16 -46.85
CA VAL A 9 -16.36 -11.09 -47.74
C VAL A 9 -17.57 -10.32 -48.26
N GLU A 10 -17.82 -10.37 -49.56
CA GLU A 10 -18.75 -9.65 -50.44
C GLU A 10 -20.19 -9.35 -49.96
N SER A 11 -20.46 -9.13 -48.71
CA SER A 11 -21.77 -8.70 -48.21
C SER A 11 -21.68 -7.35 -47.51
N ASN A 12 -22.29 -6.33 -48.07
CA ASN A 12 -22.53 -5.05 -47.45
C ASN A 12 -23.50 -5.22 -46.26
N VAL A 13 -23.01 -5.28 -45.06
CA VAL A 13 -23.85 -5.31 -43.85
C VAL A 13 -24.03 -3.89 -43.36
N TYR A 14 -25.28 -3.47 -43.21
CA TYR A 14 -25.67 -2.17 -42.73
C TYR A 14 -26.19 -2.27 -41.29
N ILE A 15 -25.69 -1.43 -40.39
CA ILE A 15 -26.17 -1.33 -39.00
C ILE A 15 -26.75 0.06 -38.80
N CYS A 16 -27.99 0.16 -38.34
CA CYS A 16 -28.59 1.44 -38.00
C CYS A 16 -28.17 1.95 -36.60
N ASN A 17 -28.30 3.25 -36.36
CA ASN A 17 -27.95 3.87 -35.07
C ASN A 17 -28.63 3.19 -33.90
N TYR A 18 -29.90 2.81 -34.05
CA TYR A 18 -30.65 2.15 -32.98
C TYR A 18 -30.05 0.77 -32.63
N CYS A 19 -29.62 -0.01 -33.62
CA CYS A 19 -28.94 -1.27 -33.36
C CYS A 19 -27.59 -1.11 -32.71
N ILE A 20 -26.84 -0.01 -33.02
CA ILE A 20 -25.57 0.30 -32.39
C ILE A 20 -25.78 0.70 -30.92
N GLU A 21 -26.80 1.50 -30.64
CA GLU A 21 -27.14 1.87 -29.26
C GLU A 21 -27.61 0.66 -28.44
N GLN A 22 -28.45 -0.20 -29.01
CA GLN A 22 -28.87 -1.43 -28.33
C GLN A 22 -27.71 -2.40 -28.10
N ALA A 23 -26.86 -2.62 -29.07
CA ALA A 23 -25.68 -3.47 -28.95
C ALA A 23 -24.72 -2.88 -27.88
N GLY A 24 -24.54 -1.56 -27.86
CA GLY A 24 -23.75 -0.85 -26.88
C GLY A 24 -24.32 -0.92 -25.46
N SER A 25 -25.65 -0.88 -25.31
CA SER A 25 -26.28 -1.04 -23.99
C SER A 25 -26.18 -2.48 -23.47
N ILE A 26 -26.38 -3.47 -24.32
CA ILE A 26 -26.23 -4.89 -23.97
C ILE A 26 -24.77 -5.17 -23.57
N TRP A 27 -23.82 -4.68 -24.36
CA TRP A 27 -22.39 -4.88 -24.07
C TRP A 27 -21.96 -4.23 -22.75
N ARG A 28 -22.45 -3.00 -22.46
CA ARG A 28 -22.23 -2.34 -21.17
C ARG A 28 -22.83 -3.12 -20.01
N SER A 29 -24.07 -3.63 -20.15
CA SER A 29 -24.72 -4.45 -19.12
C SER A 29 -24.01 -5.80 -18.91
N GLU A 30 -23.46 -6.39 -19.95
CA GLU A 30 -22.66 -7.63 -19.85
C GLU A 30 -21.32 -7.38 -19.15
N ILE A 31 -20.62 -6.29 -19.46
CA ILE A 31 -19.40 -5.89 -18.75
C ILE A 31 -19.70 -5.66 -17.26
N GLU A 32 -20.79 -4.95 -16.96
CA GLU A 32 -21.21 -4.67 -15.59
C GLU A 32 -21.59 -5.96 -14.84
N ASN A 33 -22.31 -6.86 -15.47
CA ASN A 33 -22.64 -8.18 -14.93
C ASN A 33 -21.40 -9.08 -14.75
N ASN A 34 -20.45 -9.02 -15.67
CA ASN A 34 -19.20 -9.77 -15.54
C ASN A 34 -18.32 -9.18 -14.43
N LYS A 35 -18.27 -7.85 -14.26
CA LYS A 35 -17.64 -7.21 -13.11
C LYS A 35 -18.32 -7.61 -11.79
N LYS A 36 -19.66 -7.59 -11.74
CA LYS A 36 -20.41 -8.04 -10.54
C LYS A 36 -20.16 -9.52 -10.24
N LYS A 37 -20.12 -10.39 -11.25
CA LYS A 37 -19.78 -11.81 -11.06
C LYS A 37 -18.34 -12.01 -10.61
N ALA A 38 -17.39 -11.26 -11.15
CA ALA A 38 -16.00 -11.28 -10.72
C ALA A 38 -15.87 -10.80 -9.25
N ILE A 39 -16.54 -9.70 -8.88
CA ILE A 39 -16.60 -9.19 -7.49
C ILE A 39 -17.27 -10.22 -6.57
N MET A 40 -18.36 -10.88 -6.99
CA MET A 40 -19.01 -11.93 -6.19
C MET A 40 -18.16 -13.20 -6.05
N ALA A 41 -17.43 -13.61 -7.06
CA ALA A 41 -16.46 -14.69 -6.98
C ALA A 41 -15.31 -14.30 -6.04
N MET A 42 -14.82 -13.05 -6.14
CA MET A 42 -13.83 -12.45 -5.26
C MET A 42 -14.30 -12.42 -3.79
N ASN A 43 -15.57 -12.13 -3.55
CA ASN A 43 -16.16 -12.10 -2.20
C ASN A 43 -16.24 -13.49 -1.56
N LYS A 44 -16.27 -14.57 -2.35
CA LYS A 44 -16.22 -15.94 -1.83
C LYS A 44 -14.83 -16.33 -1.31
N ASP A 45 -13.77 -15.81 -1.91
CA ASP A 45 -12.39 -16.13 -1.53
C ASP A 45 -11.83 -15.17 -0.46
N LEU A 46 -12.30 -13.91 -0.43
CA LEU A 46 -11.97 -12.93 0.60
C LEU A 46 -13.02 -12.97 1.71
N LEU A 47 -12.79 -13.85 2.69
CA LEU A 47 -13.53 -13.84 3.96
C LEU A 47 -13.16 -12.57 4.74
N LEU A 48 -13.91 -11.48 4.51
CA LEU A 48 -13.74 -10.24 5.26
C LEU A 48 -14.08 -10.47 6.73
N LYS A 49 -13.06 -10.74 7.54
CA LYS A 49 -13.20 -10.92 8.99
C LYS A 49 -13.34 -9.56 9.67
N LYS A 50 -14.19 -9.51 10.70
CA LYS A 50 -14.36 -8.30 11.51
C LYS A 50 -13.07 -7.91 12.22
N PRO A 51 -12.84 -6.62 12.54
CA PRO A 51 -11.63 -6.18 13.25
C PRO A 51 -11.37 -6.94 14.57
N THR A 52 -12.44 -7.32 15.27
CA THR A 52 -12.35 -8.13 16.50
C THR A 52 -11.80 -9.52 16.24
N GLU A 53 -12.17 -10.14 15.13
CA GLU A 53 -11.69 -11.48 14.73
C GLU A 53 -10.23 -11.41 14.27
N ILE A 54 -9.87 -10.36 13.51
CA ILE A 54 -8.50 -10.11 13.10
C ILE A 54 -7.61 -9.94 14.32
N LYS A 55 -8.04 -9.11 15.29
CA LYS A 55 -7.31 -8.94 16.55
C LYS A 55 -7.16 -10.25 17.31
N SER A 56 -8.25 -11.01 17.48
CA SER A 56 -8.22 -12.28 18.18
C SER A 56 -7.27 -13.29 17.54
N PHE A 57 -7.14 -13.27 16.21
CA PHE A 57 -6.18 -14.11 15.50
C PHE A 57 -4.75 -13.63 15.74
N LEU A 58 -4.49 -12.30 15.70
CA LEU A 58 -3.18 -11.73 16.03
C LEU A 58 -2.77 -12.05 17.48
N ASP A 59 -3.71 -12.10 18.43
CA ASP A 59 -3.45 -12.41 19.84
C ASP A 59 -2.88 -13.81 20.04
N GLN A 60 -3.12 -14.75 19.10
CA GLN A 60 -2.57 -16.11 19.15
C GLN A 60 -1.07 -16.16 18.82
N TYR A 61 -0.55 -15.18 18.06
CA TYR A 61 0.82 -15.15 17.56
C TYR A 61 1.68 -14.06 18.19
N VAL A 62 1.08 -12.95 18.58
CA VAL A 62 1.78 -11.76 19.09
C VAL A 62 1.32 -11.45 20.51
N ILE A 63 2.26 -11.51 21.45
CA ILE A 63 2.00 -11.20 22.86
C ILE A 63 2.15 -9.71 23.07
N GLY A 64 1.22 -9.09 23.80
CA GLY A 64 1.21 -7.64 24.06
C GLY A 64 0.79 -6.81 22.87
N GLN A 65 1.18 -5.54 22.86
CA GLN A 65 0.93 -4.56 21.77
C GLN A 65 -0.56 -4.36 21.42
N GLU A 66 -1.42 -4.31 22.42
CA GLU A 66 -2.87 -4.28 22.29
C GLU A 66 -3.37 -3.10 21.45
N ALA A 67 -2.77 -1.92 21.58
CA ALA A 67 -3.14 -0.74 20.81
C ALA A 67 -2.82 -0.93 19.32
N THR A 68 -1.60 -1.35 19.01
CA THR A 68 -1.14 -1.61 17.64
C THR A 68 -2.00 -2.65 16.94
N LYS A 69 -2.31 -3.77 17.61
CA LYS A 69 -3.18 -4.83 17.06
C LYS A 69 -4.58 -4.32 16.74
N LYS A 70 -5.15 -3.43 17.58
CA LYS A 70 -6.46 -2.81 17.32
C LYS A 70 -6.41 -1.92 16.08
N VAL A 71 -5.47 -0.99 16.02
CA VAL A 71 -5.32 -0.07 14.88
C VAL A 71 -5.09 -0.83 13.59
N LEU A 72 -4.15 -1.80 13.60
CA LEU A 72 -3.83 -2.63 12.46
C LEU A 72 -5.04 -3.44 11.97
N SER A 73 -5.81 -4.02 12.88
CA SER A 73 -7.02 -4.79 12.55
C SER A 73 -8.09 -3.94 11.87
N VAL A 74 -8.27 -2.70 12.32
CA VAL A 74 -9.23 -1.75 11.72
C VAL A 74 -8.73 -1.29 10.34
N ALA A 75 -7.44 -0.96 10.22
CA ALA A 75 -6.85 -0.50 8.96
C ALA A 75 -6.93 -1.57 7.87
N VAL A 76 -6.60 -2.81 8.21
CA VAL A 76 -6.70 -3.96 7.29
C VAL A 76 -8.16 -4.21 6.90
N TYR A 77 -9.09 -4.19 7.86
CA TYR A 77 -10.51 -4.32 7.57
C TYR A 77 -11.00 -3.23 6.61
N ASN A 78 -10.66 -1.98 6.84
CA ASN A 78 -11.06 -0.87 5.99
C ASN A 78 -10.48 -1.00 4.57
N HIS A 79 -9.22 -1.44 4.45
CA HIS A 79 -8.61 -1.68 3.15
C HIS A 79 -9.39 -2.72 2.34
N TYR A 80 -9.66 -3.90 2.91
CA TYR A 80 -10.38 -4.95 2.19
C TYR A 80 -11.86 -4.64 2.03
N LYS A 81 -12.49 -3.92 2.97
CA LYS A 81 -13.85 -3.42 2.80
C LYS A 81 -13.96 -2.48 1.61
N ARG A 82 -12.97 -1.60 1.40
CA ARG A 82 -12.90 -0.72 0.23
C ARG A 82 -12.88 -1.51 -1.09
N LEU A 83 -12.16 -2.64 -1.14
CA LEU A 83 -12.12 -3.48 -2.34
C LEU A 83 -13.46 -4.16 -2.63
N LEU A 84 -14.27 -4.39 -1.61
CA LEU A 84 -15.57 -5.05 -1.69
C LEU A 84 -16.73 -4.06 -1.86
N GLN A 85 -16.49 -2.76 -1.66
CA GLN A 85 -17.50 -1.73 -1.78
C GLN A 85 -17.83 -1.50 -3.26
N GLU A 86 -19.09 -1.66 -3.64
CA GLU A 86 -19.58 -1.20 -4.95
C GLU A 86 -19.51 0.33 -4.97
N ARG A 87 -19.05 0.90 -6.09
CA ARG A 87 -19.02 2.36 -6.26
C ARG A 87 -20.46 2.85 -6.46
N ASP A 88 -21.11 3.22 -5.38
CA ASP A 88 -22.39 3.92 -5.41
C ASP A 88 -22.11 5.42 -5.32
N GLU A 89 -22.74 6.22 -6.21
CA GLU A 89 -22.52 7.67 -6.29
C GLU A 89 -22.91 8.43 -4.99
N HIS A 90 -23.60 7.76 -4.06
CA HIS A 90 -24.09 8.32 -2.79
C HIS A 90 -23.35 7.84 -1.55
N GLU A 91 -22.43 6.90 -1.65
CA GLU A 91 -21.65 6.41 -0.51
C GLU A 91 -20.30 7.13 -0.38
N VAL A 92 -19.86 7.30 0.87
CA VAL A 92 -18.55 7.88 1.19
C VAL A 92 -17.45 6.94 0.71
N GLU A 93 -16.60 7.40 -0.19
CA GLU A 93 -15.47 6.64 -0.70
C GLU A 93 -14.40 6.47 0.39
N ILE A 94 -14.07 5.21 0.71
CA ILE A 94 -12.96 4.88 1.61
C ILE A 94 -11.65 5.02 0.83
N GLN A 95 -10.80 5.96 1.22
CA GLN A 95 -9.50 6.15 0.58
C GLN A 95 -8.52 5.03 0.91
N LYS A 96 -7.52 4.84 0.04
CA LYS A 96 -6.41 3.91 0.28
C LYS A 96 -5.64 4.33 1.54
N SER A 97 -5.52 3.42 2.50
CA SER A 97 -4.88 3.66 3.79
C SER A 97 -3.73 2.67 3.97
N ASN A 98 -2.53 3.04 3.49
CA ASN A 98 -1.33 2.29 3.80
C ASN A 98 -0.89 2.57 5.24
N ILE A 99 -0.06 1.69 5.79
CA ILE A 99 0.25 1.65 7.23
C ILE A 99 1.74 1.87 7.42
N VAL A 100 2.12 2.66 8.42
CA VAL A 100 3.50 2.72 8.91
C VAL A 100 3.57 2.20 10.35
N MET A 101 4.52 1.32 10.63
CA MET A 101 4.75 0.71 11.94
C MET A 101 6.09 1.17 12.49
N VAL A 102 6.06 1.89 13.60
CA VAL A 102 7.24 2.39 14.30
C VAL A 102 7.50 1.54 15.53
N GLY A 103 8.71 1.04 15.70
CA GLY A 103 9.07 0.26 16.88
C GLY A 103 10.38 -0.47 16.71
N GLN A 104 11.06 -0.75 17.82
CA GLN A 104 12.35 -1.40 17.84
C GLN A 104 12.36 -2.73 17.09
N THR A 105 13.56 -3.15 16.67
CA THR A 105 13.75 -4.46 16.04
C THR A 105 13.34 -5.58 17.01
N GLY A 106 12.71 -6.63 16.48
CA GLY A 106 12.23 -7.75 17.31
C GLY A 106 10.86 -7.55 17.95
N THR A 107 10.18 -6.41 17.76
CA THR A 107 8.84 -6.16 18.32
C THR A 107 7.69 -6.86 17.57
N GLY A 108 8.01 -7.67 16.55
CA GLY A 108 7.01 -8.47 15.83
C GLY A 108 6.33 -7.79 14.65
N LYS A 109 6.83 -6.66 14.13
CA LYS A 109 6.24 -5.95 12.98
C LYS A 109 6.03 -6.85 11.77
N THR A 110 7.08 -7.53 11.33
CA THR A 110 7.04 -8.48 10.20
C THR A 110 6.14 -9.68 10.49
N LEU A 111 6.12 -10.16 11.74
CA LEU A 111 5.25 -11.27 12.16
C LEU A 111 3.77 -10.89 12.05
N MET A 112 3.39 -9.67 12.47
CA MET A 112 2.01 -9.19 12.34
C MET A 112 1.57 -9.16 10.87
N ALA A 113 2.41 -8.65 9.96
CA ALA A 113 2.11 -8.62 8.53
C ALA A 113 1.93 -10.04 7.95
N ARG A 114 2.81 -10.99 8.32
CA ARG A 114 2.69 -12.41 7.91
C ARG A 114 1.41 -13.05 8.43
N THR A 115 1.10 -12.84 9.69
CA THR A 115 -0.09 -13.40 10.33
C THR A 115 -1.37 -12.90 9.67
N ILE A 116 -1.44 -11.61 9.31
CA ILE A 116 -2.57 -11.03 8.60
C ILE A 116 -2.70 -11.61 7.19
N ALA A 117 -1.61 -11.67 6.42
CA ALA A 117 -1.63 -12.23 5.08
C ALA A 117 -2.07 -13.70 5.06
N GLN A 118 -1.60 -14.49 6.04
CA GLN A 118 -2.00 -15.88 6.23
C GLN A 118 -3.49 -16.00 6.56
N MET A 119 -3.98 -15.17 7.49
CA MET A 119 -5.39 -15.19 7.89
C MET A 119 -6.34 -14.83 6.75
N LEU A 120 -5.94 -13.87 5.90
CA LEU A 120 -6.72 -13.40 4.75
C LEU A 120 -6.51 -14.24 3.50
N ASN A 121 -5.56 -15.18 3.54
CA ASN A 121 -5.15 -16.00 2.40
C ASN A 121 -4.77 -15.18 1.17
N VAL A 122 -4.00 -14.09 1.37
CA VAL A 122 -3.52 -13.20 0.32
C VAL A 122 -2.00 -13.33 0.13
N PRO A 123 -1.48 -13.08 -1.09
CA PRO A 123 -0.04 -13.06 -1.33
C PRO A 123 0.65 -12.00 -0.47
N LEU A 124 1.85 -12.32 0.03
CA LEU A 124 2.68 -11.41 0.81
C LEU A 124 4.08 -11.33 0.21
N ALA A 125 4.51 -10.11 -0.12
CA ALA A 125 5.90 -9.83 -0.40
C ALA A 125 6.53 -9.10 0.80
N ILE A 126 7.70 -9.57 1.23
CA ILE A 126 8.51 -8.90 2.26
C ILE A 126 9.78 -8.42 1.59
N VAL A 127 10.07 -7.13 1.72
CA VAL A 127 11.20 -6.47 1.12
C VAL A 127 11.90 -5.56 2.13
N ASP A 128 13.19 -5.41 1.97
CA ASP A 128 14.01 -4.51 2.76
C ASP A 128 14.23 -3.23 1.95
N ALA A 129 13.94 -2.06 2.53
CA ALA A 129 14.08 -0.78 1.85
C ALA A 129 15.53 -0.44 1.49
N THR A 130 16.50 -1.01 2.20
CA THR A 130 17.93 -0.71 2.01
C THR A 130 18.53 -1.30 0.74
N VAL A 131 17.87 -2.30 0.13
CA VAL A 131 18.35 -2.91 -1.13
C VAL A 131 18.00 -2.09 -2.37
N PHE A 132 17.10 -1.11 -2.23
CA PHE A 132 16.63 -0.30 -3.35
C PHE A 132 17.51 0.90 -3.62
N THR A 133 17.60 1.24 -4.90
CA THR A 133 18.25 2.45 -5.39
C THR A 133 17.35 3.15 -6.40
N GLU A 134 17.65 4.43 -6.67
CA GLU A 134 16.99 5.15 -7.76
C GLU A 134 17.26 4.46 -9.10
N ALA A 135 16.27 4.40 -9.97
CA ALA A 135 16.37 3.75 -11.28
C ALA A 135 17.58 4.24 -12.08
N GLY A 136 18.38 3.29 -12.58
CA GLY A 136 19.60 3.56 -13.34
C GLY A 136 20.90 3.53 -12.53
N TYR A 137 20.83 3.30 -11.22
CA TYR A 137 21.99 3.09 -10.36
C TYR A 137 22.20 1.61 -10.00
N VAL A 138 23.32 1.30 -9.36
CA VAL A 138 23.63 -0.07 -8.93
C VAL A 138 22.77 -0.42 -7.70
N GLY A 139 21.85 -1.36 -7.85
CA GLY A 139 20.91 -1.82 -6.83
C GLY A 139 19.66 -2.42 -7.46
N GLU A 140 18.68 -2.77 -6.65
CA GLU A 140 17.38 -3.22 -7.14
C GLU A 140 16.46 -2.02 -7.39
N ASP A 141 15.76 -2.05 -8.52
CA ASP A 141 14.67 -1.08 -8.79
C ASP A 141 13.51 -1.33 -7.82
N VAL A 142 12.86 -0.26 -7.36
CA VAL A 142 11.68 -0.35 -6.48
C VAL A 142 10.55 -1.19 -7.09
N GLU A 143 10.44 -1.23 -8.41
CA GLU A 143 9.47 -2.05 -9.15
C GLU A 143 9.70 -3.57 -8.94
N SER A 144 10.88 -4.01 -8.49
CA SER A 144 11.16 -5.42 -8.15
C SER A 144 10.30 -5.94 -7.00
N ILE A 145 9.75 -5.06 -6.16
CA ILE A 145 8.76 -5.37 -5.12
C ILE A 145 7.57 -6.12 -5.74
N LEU A 146 7.06 -5.62 -6.87
CA LEU A 146 5.92 -6.21 -7.56
C LEU A 146 6.27 -7.56 -8.20
N THR A 147 7.51 -7.76 -8.65
CA THR A 147 7.98 -9.06 -9.12
C THR A 147 7.93 -10.10 -7.99
N ARG A 148 8.37 -9.73 -6.79
CA ARG A 148 8.30 -10.62 -5.61
C ARG A 148 6.86 -10.92 -5.21
N LEU A 149 5.96 -9.94 -5.32
CA LEU A 149 4.54 -10.13 -5.04
C LEU A 149 3.87 -11.04 -6.07
N LEU A 150 4.18 -10.86 -7.37
CA LEU A 150 3.71 -11.76 -8.44
C LEU A 150 4.20 -13.20 -8.22
N GLN A 151 5.46 -13.39 -7.82
CA GLN A 151 5.99 -14.72 -7.49
C GLN A 151 5.23 -15.35 -6.31
N ALA A 152 4.92 -14.58 -5.27
CA ALA A 152 4.12 -15.04 -4.13
C ALA A 152 2.66 -15.36 -4.49
N ALA A 153 2.17 -14.80 -5.61
CA ALA A 153 0.84 -15.05 -6.16
C ALA A 153 0.82 -16.12 -7.25
N ASP A 154 1.93 -16.86 -7.47
CA ASP A 154 2.08 -17.81 -8.59
C ASP A 154 1.82 -17.17 -9.97
N TYR A 155 2.19 -15.91 -10.14
CA TYR A 155 1.97 -15.07 -11.32
C TYR A 155 0.49 -14.81 -11.67
N ASP A 156 -0.41 -15.05 -10.74
CA ASP A 156 -1.80 -14.63 -10.84
C ASP A 156 -1.90 -13.12 -10.51
N VAL A 157 -2.14 -12.30 -11.53
CA VAL A 157 -2.18 -10.83 -11.41
C VAL A 157 -3.33 -10.39 -10.51
N ASP A 158 -4.51 -10.98 -10.66
CA ASP A 158 -5.70 -10.63 -9.87
C ASP A 158 -5.49 -10.91 -8.37
N ARG A 159 -4.76 -11.98 -8.05
CA ARG A 159 -4.36 -12.28 -6.67
C ARG A 159 -3.27 -11.34 -6.18
N ALA A 160 -2.27 -11.04 -7.02
CA ALA A 160 -1.18 -10.13 -6.66
C ALA A 160 -1.70 -8.72 -6.33
N GLU A 161 -2.62 -8.19 -7.14
CA GLU A 161 -3.21 -6.86 -6.94
C GLU A 161 -3.98 -6.71 -5.62
N ARG A 162 -4.32 -7.81 -4.94
CA ARG A 162 -4.96 -7.84 -3.61
C ARG A 162 -4.02 -8.25 -2.50
N GLY A 163 -2.76 -8.40 -2.83
CA GLY A 163 -1.72 -8.80 -1.90
C GLY A 163 -1.33 -7.72 -0.91
N ILE A 164 -0.44 -8.12 -0.02
CA ILE A 164 0.19 -7.25 0.98
C ILE A 164 1.68 -7.13 0.63
N VAL A 165 2.20 -5.93 0.67
CA VAL A 165 3.63 -5.65 0.61
C VAL A 165 4.08 -5.13 1.96
N PHE A 166 5.02 -5.82 2.60
CA PHE A 166 5.68 -5.35 3.81
C PHE A 166 7.07 -4.81 3.44
N ILE A 167 7.28 -3.51 3.65
CA ILE A 167 8.56 -2.83 3.43
C ILE A 167 9.23 -2.67 4.78
N ASP A 168 10.28 -3.45 5.04
CA ASP A 168 11.05 -3.34 6.27
C ASP A 168 12.15 -2.28 6.15
N GLU A 169 12.62 -1.80 7.28
CA GLU A 169 13.70 -0.82 7.39
C GLU A 169 13.46 0.51 6.64
N ILE A 170 12.19 0.96 6.56
CA ILE A 170 11.83 2.21 5.87
C ILE A 170 12.55 3.45 6.45
N ASP A 171 12.94 3.41 7.72
CA ASP A 171 13.69 4.45 8.39
C ASP A 171 15.12 4.62 7.85
N LYS A 172 15.67 3.60 7.19
CA LYS A 172 17.04 3.65 6.62
C LYS A 172 17.13 4.47 5.34
N ILE A 173 16.01 4.63 4.62
CA ILE A 173 15.94 5.52 3.45
C ILE A 173 15.52 6.95 3.83
N ALA A 174 15.34 7.25 5.12
CA ALA A 174 15.10 8.59 5.59
C ALA A 174 16.34 9.47 5.35
N ARG A 175 16.11 10.73 4.96
CA ARG A 175 17.18 11.72 4.71
C ARG A 175 17.92 12.02 6.00
N LYS A 176 19.22 11.75 6.06
CA LYS A 176 20.06 12.02 7.20
C LYS A 176 20.65 13.45 7.11
N GLY A 177 20.01 14.38 7.85
CA GLY A 177 20.59 15.69 8.17
C GLY A 177 20.51 16.77 7.08
N ASP A 178 20.68 18.02 7.52
CA ASP A 178 20.68 19.26 6.72
C ASP A 178 21.96 19.49 5.91
N ASN A 179 22.65 18.47 5.45
CA ASN A 179 23.74 18.70 4.53
C ASN A 179 23.15 18.93 3.13
N PRO A 180 23.14 20.18 2.64
CA PRO A 180 22.83 20.48 1.25
C PRO A 180 24.04 20.08 0.40
N SER A 181 24.42 18.81 0.40
CA SER A 181 25.41 18.34 -0.56
C SER A 181 24.73 18.35 -1.91
N ILE A 182 25.40 18.97 -2.87
CA ILE A 182 25.00 19.12 -4.27
C ILE A 182 24.82 17.75 -4.97
N THR A 183 25.15 16.66 -4.31
CA THR A 183 25.01 15.29 -4.80
C THR A 183 23.61 14.76 -4.46
N ARG A 184 22.87 14.40 -5.52
CA ARG A 184 21.55 13.77 -5.44
C ARG A 184 21.65 12.51 -4.58
N ASP A 185 20.79 12.42 -3.56
CA ASP A 185 20.72 11.24 -2.67
C ASP A 185 19.91 10.14 -3.37
N VAL A 186 20.63 9.28 -4.08
CA VAL A 186 20.05 8.18 -4.88
C VAL A 186 19.62 6.98 -4.03
N SER A 187 20.07 6.89 -2.79
CA SER A 187 19.78 5.80 -1.87
C SER A 187 18.72 6.15 -0.81
N GLY A 188 18.46 7.43 -0.60
CA GLY A 188 17.47 7.92 0.35
C GLY A 188 16.26 8.56 -0.33
N GLU A 189 16.34 9.86 -0.63
CA GLU A 189 15.22 10.62 -1.20
C GLU A 189 14.77 10.10 -2.56
N GLY A 190 15.72 9.64 -3.42
CA GLY A 190 15.39 9.05 -4.73
C GLY A 190 14.56 7.78 -4.61
N VAL A 191 14.87 6.90 -3.63
CA VAL A 191 14.09 5.69 -3.36
C VAL A 191 12.72 6.05 -2.80
N GLN A 192 12.63 7.05 -1.92
CA GLN A 192 11.35 7.53 -1.41
C GLN A 192 10.42 8.02 -2.53
N HIS A 193 10.94 8.80 -3.49
CA HIS A 193 10.16 9.23 -4.65
C HIS A 193 9.74 8.08 -5.58
N ALA A 194 10.57 7.05 -5.74
CA ALA A 194 10.21 5.86 -6.50
C ALA A 194 9.11 5.04 -5.82
N LEU A 195 9.19 4.86 -4.49
CA LEU A 195 8.15 4.20 -3.69
C LEU A 195 6.80 4.94 -3.74
N LEU A 196 6.83 6.27 -3.83
CA LEU A 196 5.62 7.09 -3.85
C LEU A 196 4.65 6.66 -4.95
N LYS A 197 5.16 6.36 -6.16
CA LYS A 197 4.35 5.89 -7.29
C LYS A 197 3.57 4.62 -6.97
N LEU A 198 4.20 3.68 -6.25
CA LEU A 198 3.54 2.44 -5.83
C LEU A 198 2.50 2.68 -4.74
N LEU A 199 2.82 3.56 -3.79
CA LEU A 199 1.93 3.88 -2.67
C LEU A 199 0.67 4.65 -3.13
N GLU A 200 0.79 5.50 -4.14
CA GLU A 200 -0.34 6.27 -4.69
C GLU A 200 -1.36 5.41 -5.43
N GLY A 201 -0.91 4.35 -6.04
CA GLY A 201 -1.71 3.51 -6.92
C GLY A 201 -1.50 3.88 -8.38
N SER A 202 -0.76 3.05 -9.08
CA SER A 202 -0.44 3.22 -10.50
C SER A 202 -0.35 1.86 -11.19
N ILE A 203 -0.49 1.87 -12.51
CA ILE A 203 -0.22 0.69 -13.32
C ILE A 203 1.28 0.66 -13.59
N VAL A 204 1.90 -0.44 -13.22
CA VAL A 204 3.36 -0.65 -13.34
C VAL A 204 3.63 -1.87 -14.22
N ASN A 205 4.55 -1.69 -15.17
CA ASN A 205 4.99 -2.76 -16.05
C ASN A 205 6.12 -3.57 -15.39
N VAL A 206 5.83 -4.81 -15.03
CA VAL A 206 6.72 -5.71 -14.29
C VAL A 206 7.29 -6.78 -15.24
N PRO A 207 8.62 -7.00 -15.24
CA PRO A 207 9.21 -8.07 -16.04
C PRO A 207 8.82 -9.45 -15.47
N PRO A 208 8.42 -10.42 -16.32
CA PRO A 208 7.84 -11.70 -15.85
C PRO A 208 8.81 -12.62 -15.11
N LYS A 209 10.13 -12.44 -15.26
CA LYS A 209 11.15 -13.33 -14.66
C LYS A 209 12.16 -12.64 -13.73
N GLY A 210 11.90 -11.41 -13.30
CA GLY A 210 12.86 -10.67 -12.50
C GLY A 210 14.22 -10.59 -13.21
N GLY A 211 14.65 -9.42 -13.65
CA GLY A 211 15.89 -9.26 -14.37
C GLY A 211 15.94 -7.92 -15.07
N ARG A 212 17.06 -7.63 -15.74
CA ARG A 212 17.23 -6.40 -16.53
C ARG A 212 16.14 -6.30 -17.60
N LYS A 213 15.53 -5.11 -17.72
CA LYS A 213 14.52 -4.78 -18.72
C LYS A 213 15.07 -5.05 -20.13
N HIS A 214 14.51 -6.05 -20.82
CA HIS A 214 14.85 -6.32 -22.23
C HIS A 214 13.72 -5.79 -23.11
N PRO A 215 14.01 -5.12 -24.24
CA PRO A 215 12.97 -4.50 -25.09
C PRO A 215 11.96 -5.49 -25.67
N ASP A 216 12.33 -6.76 -25.84
CA ASP A 216 11.49 -7.79 -26.45
C ASP A 216 10.67 -8.62 -25.44
N GLN A 217 10.73 -8.33 -24.13
CA GLN A 217 9.95 -9.04 -23.11
C GLN A 217 8.53 -8.46 -23.01
N LYS A 218 7.52 -9.34 -23.01
CA LYS A 218 6.17 -8.93 -22.61
C LYS A 218 6.14 -8.63 -21.12
N TYR A 219 5.89 -7.38 -20.77
CA TYR A 219 5.70 -6.96 -19.40
C TYR A 219 4.31 -7.38 -18.90
N ILE A 220 4.22 -7.65 -17.60
CA ILE A 220 2.95 -7.87 -16.90
C ILE A 220 2.54 -6.54 -16.31
N GLU A 221 1.36 -6.05 -16.65
CA GLU A 221 0.79 -4.85 -16.04
C GLU A 221 0.19 -5.22 -14.68
N VAL A 222 0.59 -4.50 -13.64
CA VAL A 222 0.10 -4.66 -12.27
C VAL A 222 -0.42 -3.32 -11.77
N ASN A 223 -1.67 -3.27 -11.36
CA ASN A 223 -2.26 -2.09 -10.74
C ASN A 223 -2.03 -2.12 -9.24
N THR A 224 -1.29 -1.14 -8.71
CA THR A 224 -0.94 -1.06 -7.29
C THR A 224 -2.04 -0.42 -6.43
N GLU A 225 -3.15 0.03 -7.01
CA GLU A 225 -4.24 0.71 -6.30
C GLU A 225 -4.83 -0.14 -5.18
N HIS A 226 -4.91 -1.46 -5.39
CA HIS A 226 -5.55 -2.39 -4.46
C HIS A 226 -4.57 -3.15 -3.56
N ILE A 227 -3.26 -2.97 -3.76
CA ILE A 227 -2.23 -3.56 -2.92
C ILE A 227 -2.15 -2.79 -1.60
N LEU A 228 -2.15 -3.52 -0.48
CA LEU A 228 -1.90 -2.93 0.84
C LEU A 228 -0.40 -2.84 1.10
N PHE A 229 0.10 -1.64 1.30
CA PHE A 229 1.48 -1.42 1.72
C PHE A 229 1.55 -1.19 3.23
N ILE A 230 2.43 -1.94 3.88
CA ILE A 230 2.76 -1.80 5.30
C ILE A 230 4.26 -1.52 5.37
N ALA A 231 4.63 -0.33 5.83
CA ALA A 231 6.03 0.04 6.03
C ALA A 231 6.41 -0.17 7.50
N GLY A 232 7.55 -0.78 7.77
CA GLY A 232 8.07 -0.99 9.12
C GLY A 232 9.46 -0.40 9.27
N GLY A 233 9.76 0.19 10.44
CA GLY A 233 11.08 0.70 10.77
C GLY A 233 11.33 0.75 12.27
N ALA A 234 12.61 0.74 12.65
CA ALA A 234 13.02 0.92 14.04
C ALA A 234 12.91 2.39 14.45
N PHE A 235 13.26 3.31 13.55
CA PHE A 235 13.30 4.76 13.78
C PHE A 235 14.17 5.13 14.98
N ASP A 236 15.37 4.57 15.04
CA ASP A 236 16.30 4.79 16.17
C ASP A 236 16.57 6.28 16.38
N GLY A 237 16.28 6.77 17.60
CA GLY A 237 16.44 8.19 17.97
C GLY A 237 15.18 9.04 17.78
N ILE A 238 14.07 8.52 17.28
CA ILE A 238 12.81 9.25 17.15
C ILE A 238 12.27 9.70 18.51
N GLU A 239 12.57 8.96 19.59
CA GLU A 239 12.18 9.34 20.96
C GLU A 239 12.72 10.71 21.35
N GLN A 240 13.92 11.08 20.88
CA GLN A 240 14.50 12.40 21.15
C GLN A 240 13.70 13.51 20.43
N ILE A 241 13.20 13.25 19.23
CA ILE A 241 12.36 14.17 18.47
C ILE A 241 11.03 14.37 19.19
N ILE A 242 10.42 13.26 19.62
CA ILE A 242 9.16 13.26 20.39
C ILE A 242 9.34 14.04 21.70
N ALA A 243 10.37 13.73 22.48
CA ALA A 243 10.68 14.42 23.73
C ALA A 243 10.86 15.92 23.52
N LYS A 244 11.62 16.32 22.49
CA LYS A 244 11.84 17.74 22.16
C LYS A 244 10.53 18.44 21.77
N ARG A 245 9.63 17.79 21.06
CA ARG A 245 8.31 18.32 20.70
C ARG A 245 7.44 18.49 21.92
N MET A 246 7.41 17.50 22.80
CA MET A 246 6.59 17.53 24.01
C MET A 246 7.10 18.54 25.04
N ASN A 247 8.40 18.65 25.22
CA ASN A 247 8.99 19.65 26.15
C ASN A 247 8.79 21.11 25.68
N ARG A 248 8.69 21.37 24.36
CA ARG A 248 8.35 22.68 23.82
C ARG A 248 6.93 23.15 24.15
N GLN A 249 6.01 22.23 24.42
CA GLN A 249 4.64 22.57 24.84
C GLN A 249 4.54 22.93 26.35
N ALA A 250 5.57 22.62 27.13
CA ALA A 250 5.58 22.89 28.56
C ALA A 250 5.99 24.33 28.91
N VAL A 251 6.29 25.20 27.96
CA VAL A 251 6.63 26.61 28.17
C VAL A 251 5.36 27.46 28.15
N GLY A 252 4.64 27.48 29.26
CA GLY A 252 3.47 28.33 29.49
C GLY A 252 3.01 28.30 30.94
N TYR A 253 2.43 29.40 31.41
CA TYR A 253 2.09 29.68 32.81
C TYR A 253 1.00 28.79 33.45
N ASN A 254 0.48 27.78 32.71
CA ASN A 254 -0.51 26.81 33.19
C ASN A 254 -0.04 25.39 32.86
N THR A 255 0.93 24.89 33.58
CA THR A 255 1.15 23.45 33.68
C THR A 255 0.16 22.87 34.68
N SER A 256 -1.06 22.61 34.26
CA SER A 256 -1.93 21.68 34.96
C SER A 256 -1.22 20.32 35.00
N LYS A 257 -1.08 19.77 36.20
CA LYS A 257 -0.34 18.54 36.53
C LYS A 257 -0.88 17.25 35.88
N GLU A 258 -1.74 17.33 34.86
CA GLU A 258 -2.54 16.18 34.38
C GLU A 258 -1.97 15.43 33.18
N THR A 259 -0.94 15.93 32.51
CA THR A 259 -0.28 15.16 31.45
C THR A 259 1.16 14.82 31.84
N ARG A 260 1.33 13.92 32.81
CA ARG A 260 2.63 13.26 32.99
C ARG A 260 2.86 12.39 31.74
N VAL A 261 3.71 12.90 30.86
CA VAL A 261 4.27 12.14 29.76
C VAL A 261 4.95 10.90 30.36
N ASP A 262 4.56 9.73 29.87
CA ASP A 262 5.27 8.52 30.27
C ASP A 262 6.61 8.47 29.53
N ASP A 263 7.66 8.95 30.20
CA ASP A 263 9.04 8.99 29.65
C ASP A 263 9.57 7.58 29.31
N LYS A 264 8.93 6.53 29.82
CA LYS A 264 9.33 5.14 29.55
C LYS A 264 8.80 4.60 28.22
N ASN A 265 7.74 5.22 27.66
CA ASN A 265 7.16 4.78 26.40
C ASN A 265 6.79 5.97 25.51
N LEU A 266 7.80 6.69 25.03
CA LEU A 266 7.62 7.88 24.20
C LEU A 266 7.02 7.52 22.83
N LEU A 267 7.23 6.30 22.31
CA LEU A 267 6.71 5.88 21.01
C LEU A 267 5.18 5.92 20.91
N GLN A 268 4.45 5.80 22.03
CA GLN A 268 2.98 5.94 22.02
C GLN A 268 2.50 7.34 21.60
N TYR A 269 3.38 8.34 21.66
CA TYR A 269 3.09 9.73 21.28
C TYR A 269 3.62 10.11 19.89
N VAL A 270 4.10 9.13 19.11
CA VAL A 270 4.61 9.38 17.77
C VAL A 270 3.54 9.96 16.87
N THR A 271 3.92 10.92 16.03
CA THR A 271 3.04 11.60 15.08
C THR A 271 3.70 11.65 13.70
N HIS A 272 2.92 11.90 12.67
CA HIS A 272 3.42 12.11 11.30
C HIS A 272 4.47 13.24 11.23
N LYS A 273 4.35 14.24 12.10
CA LYS A 273 5.35 15.31 12.18
C LYS A 273 6.71 14.79 12.63
N ASP A 274 6.74 13.87 13.59
CA ASP A 274 7.98 13.28 14.07
C ASP A 274 8.67 12.45 12.97
N LEU A 275 7.89 11.75 12.13
CA LEU A 275 8.41 11.03 10.97
C LEU A 275 9.01 11.98 9.93
N LYS A 276 8.39 13.14 9.70
CA LYS A 276 8.92 14.20 8.84
C LYS A 276 10.23 14.75 9.41
N ASP A 277 10.25 15.08 10.68
CA ASP A 277 11.43 15.63 11.37
C ASP A 277 12.55 14.56 11.44
N PHE A 278 12.22 13.27 11.34
CA PHE A 278 13.17 12.18 11.24
C PHE A 278 13.82 12.07 9.84
N GLY A 279 13.14 12.51 8.78
CA GLY A 279 13.68 12.55 7.42
C GLY A 279 12.86 11.83 6.34
N LEU A 280 11.63 11.40 6.63
CA LEU A 280 10.71 10.96 5.58
C LEU A 280 10.12 12.17 4.86
N ILE A 281 9.98 12.07 3.53
CA ILE A 281 9.38 13.15 2.74
C ILE A 281 7.87 13.26 3.04
N PRO A 282 7.32 14.49 3.06
CA PRO A 282 5.91 14.72 3.38
C PRO A 282 4.94 13.94 2.49
N GLU A 283 5.31 13.73 1.23
CA GLU A 283 4.51 13.02 0.23
C GLU A 283 4.30 11.55 0.62
N ILE A 284 5.37 10.86 1.05
CA ILE A 284 5.26 9.47 1.55
C ILE A 284 4.43 9.41 2.81
N ILE A 285 4.65 10.34 3.75
CA ILE A 285 3.88 10.40 4.99
C ILE A 285 2.39 10.57 4.71
N GLY A 286 2.04 11.40 3.72
CA GLY A 286 0.66 11.58 3.27
C GLY A 286 0.02 10.30 2.69
N ARG A 287 0.84 9.35 2.18
CA ARG A 287 0.39 8.05 1.65
C ARG A 287 0.46 6.91 2.68
N LEU A 288 0.95 7.19 3.88
CA LEU A 288 0.99 6.28 5.04
C LEU A 288 0.18 6.86 6.21
N PRO A 289 -1.14 7.05 6.07
CA PRO A 289 -1.95 7.77 7.04
C PRO A 289 -2.18 7.02 8.35
N VAL A 290 -1.94 5.71 8.39
CA VAL A 290 -2.12 4.88 9.59
C VAL A 290 -0.77 4.68 10.28
N LEU A 291 -0.66 5.17 11.52
CA LEU A 291 0.55 5.14 12.34
C LEU A 291 0.28 4.40 13.66
#